data_0ac9091f55cd82f127e3741b6b124895
#
_entry.id   0ac9091f55cd82f127e3741b6b124895
#
_cell.length_a   1.000
_cell.length_b   1.000
_cell.length_c   1.000
_cell.angle_alpha   90.00
_cell.angle_beta   90.00
_cell.angle_gamma   90.00
#
_symmetry.space_group_name_H-M   'P 1'
#
loop_
_entity.id
_entity.type
_entity.pdbx_description
1 polymer ?
#
loop_
_entity_poly.entity_id
_entity_poly.type
_entity_poly.pdbx_seq_one_letter_code
_entity_poly.pdbx_strand_id
1 'polypeptide(L)'
;AFAAKRNEANGEGNRDGNSREPCWISKDPGRDVRALLASLFVSRGTVMLTAGDEFGRSQRGNNNAYAQDNETTWLDWSKADQTLIDHVAELAAFRRKHASYFADRFLTGQIADGQAQPDIQWLSTSGEALDWASPSHDAFGLVLSSSDGGGRLLIWFNRSHDSVRVTPPKAQPGFRWPEDGLVCEGRSVAMLLE
;
A
#
# COMPACT_ATOMS: atom_id res chain seq x y z
N ALA A 1 -3.50 -11.67 7.51
CA ALA A 1 -4.04 -11.37 8.83
C ALA A 1 -5.25 -12.26 9.12
N PHE A 2 -5.54 -12.55 10.37
CA PHE A 2 -6.67 -13.38 10.80
C PHE A 2 -7.29 -12.79 12.07
N ALA A 3 -8.61 -12.89 12.21
CA ALA A 3 -9.31 -12.39 13.38
C ALA A 3 -9.24 -13.38 14.57
N ALA A 4 -9.14 -14.67 14.28
CA ALA A 4 -8.93 -15.72 15.28
C ALA A 4 -8.11 -16.84 14.66
N LYS A 5 -7.07 -17.28 15.38
CA LYS A 5 -6.25 -18.41 14.97
C LYS A 5 -7.07 -19.71 15.02
N ARG A 6 -7.03 -20.50 13.95
CA ARG A 6 -7.75 -21.77 13.79
C ARG A 6 -6.84 -22.80 13.12
N ASN A 7 -5.91 -23.36 13.89
CA ASN A 7 -4.93 -24.35 13.42
C ASN A 7 -5.28 -25.79 13.83
N GLU A 8 -6.52 -26.05 14.29
CA GLU A 8 -6.93 -27.37 14.76
C GLU A 8 -6.75 -28.46 13.71
N ALA A 9 -6.92 -28.11 12.42
CA ALA A 9 -6.71 -29.02 11.30
C ALA A 9 -5.26 -29.55 11.19
N ASN A 10 -4.29 -28.88 11.82
CA ASN A 10 -2.90 -29.31 11.84
C ASN A 10 -2.61 -30.45 12.85
N GLY A 11 -3.61 -30.84 13.67
CA GLY A 11 -3.47 -31.95 14.62
C GLY A 11 -2.71 -31.62 15.90
N GLU A 12 -2.31 -30.38 16.12
CA GLU A 12 -1.52 -29.92 17.27
C GLU A 12 -2.36 -29.19 18.34
N GLY A 13 -3.68 -29.30 18.28
CA GLY A 13 -4.59 -28.67 19.24
C GLY A 13 -4.47 -27.15 19.24
N ASN A 14 -4.27 -26.53 18.06
CA ASN A 14 -4.14 -25.08 17.88
C ASN A 14 -2.93 -24.45 18.62
N ARG A 15 -1.91 -25.23 18.99
CA ARG A 15 -0.71 -24.75 19.70
C ARG A 15 0.35 -24.21 18.74
N ASP A 16 0.39 -24.71 17.52
CA ASP A 16 1.31 -24.35 16.45
C ASP A 16 0.99 -22.93 15.87
N GLY A 17 1.93 -22.41 15.08
CA GLY A 17 1.82 -21.09 14.51
C GLY A 17 1.94 -19.95 15.53
N ASN A 18 1.80 -18.70 15.06
CA ASN A 18 1.94 -17.54 15.93
C ASN A 18 0.62 -17.22 16.64
N SER A 19 0.62 -17.20 17.98
CA SER A 19 -0.54 -16.84 18.81
C SER A 19 -0.48 -15.40 19.32
N ARG A 20 0.63 -14.68 19.08
CA ARG A 20 0.86 -13.32 19.58
C ARG A 20 0.69 -12.26 18.50
N GLU A 21 0.48 -12.66 17.26
CA GLU A 21 0.21 -11.70 16.20
C GLU A 21 -1.07 -10.94 16.53
N PRO A 22 -1.01 -9.60 16.51
CA PRO A 22 -2.22 -8.82 16.65
C PRO A 22 -3.15 -9.17 15.49
N CYS A 23 -4.32 -9.68 15.83
CA CYS A 23 -5.36 -9.92 14.85
C CYS A 23 -5.71 -8.61 14.17
N TRP A 24 -5.72 -8.59 12.84
CA TRP A 24 -6.23 -7.46 12.11
C TRP A 24 -7.76 -7.46 12.21
N ILE A 25 -8.27 -6.73 13.17
CA ILE A 25 -9.72 -6.55 13.30
C ILE A 25 -10.06 -5.26 12.57
N SER A 26 -10.68 -5.38 11.41
CA SER A 26 -11.12 -4.26 10.61
C SER A 26 -12.63 -4.15 10.63
N LYS A 27 -13.14 -2.91 10.65
CA LYS A 27 -14.55 -2.61 10.45
C LYS A 27 -14.94 -2.67 8.96
N ASP A 28 -13.97 -2.49 8.08
CA ASP A 28 -14.09 -2.57 6.62
C ASP A 28 -12.90 -3.34 6.04
N PRO A 29 -12.93 -4.69 6.10
CA PRO A 29 -11.81 -5.51 5.61
C PRO A 29 -11.51 -5.30 4.12
N GLY A 30 -12.51 -5.02 3.31
CA GLY A 30 -12.33 -4.80 1.87
C GLY A 30 -11.51 -3.55 1.58
N ARG A 31 -11.78 -2.46 2.27
CA ARG A 31 -11.01 -1.21 2.16
C ARG A 31 -9.57 -1.39 2.64
N ASP A 32 -9.38 -2.05 3.77
CA ASP A 32 -8.05 -2.31 4.33
C ASP A 32 -7.18 -3.18 3.42
N VAL A 33 -7.75 -4.23 2.83
CA VAL A 33 -7.03 -5.09 1.87
C VAL A 33 -6.59 -4.27 0.64
N ARG A 34 -7.47 -3.43 0.10
CA ARG A 34 -7.12 -2.55 -1.03
C ARG A 34 -6.00 -1.57 -0.67
N ALA A 35 -6.04 -0.97 0.52
CA ALA A 35 -4.99 -0.07 0.99
C ALA A 35 -3.64 -0.79 1.15
N LEU A 36 -3.63 -2.02 1.68
CA LEU A 36 -2.42 -2.83 1.80
C LEU A 36 -1.85 -3.22 0.44
N LEU A 37 -2.69 -3.64 -0.50
CA LEU A 37 -2.28 -3.92 -1.88
C LEU A 37 -1.74 -2.67 -2.57
N ALA A 38 -2.41 -1.53 -2.44
CA ALA A 38 -1.89 -0.27 -2.98
C ALA A 38 -0.53 0.07 -2.37
N SER A 39 -0.35 -0.08 -1.05
CA SER A 39 0.94 0.13 -0.38
C SER A 39 2.03 -0.79 -0.92
N LEU A 40 1.71 -2.05 -1.20
CA LEU A 40 2.63 -3.01 -1.82
C LEU A 40 3.03 -2.54 -3.23
N PHE A 41 2.06 -2.15 -4.06
CA PHE A 41 2.33 -1.75 -5.45
C PHE A 41 3.05 -0.42 -5.61
N VAL A 42 2.98 0.49 -4.62
CA VAL A 42 3.77 1.73 -4.62
C VAL A 42 5.14 1.58 -3.96
N SER A 43 5.42 0.44 -3.36
CA SER A 43 6.74 0.15 -2.79
C SER A 43 7.79 -0.05 -3.88
N ARG A 44 9.05 0.25 -3.57
CA ARG A 44 10.17 0.01 -4.48
C ARG A 44 10.58 -1.46 -4.51
N GLY A 45 11.28 -1.83 -5.57
CA GLY A 45 11.74 -3.21 -5.78
C GLY A 45 10.69 -4.09 -6.45
N THR A 46 10.87 -5.38 -6.35
CA THR A 46 9.96 -6.37 -6.95
C THR A 46 8.72 -6.54 -6.09
N VAL A 47 7.56 -6.32 -6.68
CA VAL A 47 6.28 -6.62 -6.03
C VAL A 47 6.12 -8.14 -5.96
N MET A 48 5.95 -8.67 -4.77
CA MET A 48 5.67 -10.09 -4.52
C MET A 48 4.27 -10.23 -3.95
N LEU A 49 3.41 -10.91 -4.67
CA LEU A 49 2.02 -11.17 -4.29
C LEU A 49 1.85 -12.68 -4.12
N THR A 50 1.28 -13.11 -3.00
CA THR A 50 0.94 -14.53 -2.83
C THR A 50 -0.27 -14.85 -3.68
N ALA A 51 -0.22 -15.95 -4.44
CA ALA A 51 -1.31 -16.38 -5.30
C ALA A 51 -2.63 -16.45 -4.53
N GLY A 52 -3.65 -15.78 -5.05
CA GLY A 52 -4.96 -15.68 -4.45
C GLY A 52 -5.20 -14.41 -3.62
N ASP A 53 -4.16 -13.66 -3.22
CA ASP A 53 -4.36 -12.39 -2.51
C ASP A 53 -5.06 -11.35 -3.42
N GLU A 54 -4.87 -11.45 -4.74
CA GLU A 54 -5.51 -10.61 -5.74
C GLU A 54 -7.03 -10.80 -5.84
N PHE A 55 -7.57 -11.89 -5.31
CA PHE A 55 -9.01 -12.14 -5.30
C PHE A 55 -9.59 -12.47 -3.92
N GLY A 56 -8.81 -12.22 -2.85
CA GLY A 56 -9.28 -12.33 -1.47
C GLY A 56 -9.29 -13.75 -0.91
N ARG A 57 -8.33 -14.59 -1.28
CA ARG A 57 -8.20 -15.95 -0.71
C ARG A 57 -8.18 -15.92 0.81
N SER A 58 -8.61 -17.00 1.43
CA SER A 58 -8.60 -17.16 2.88
C SER A 58 -8.17 -18.57 3.27
N GLN A 59 -7.33 -18.67 4.29
CA GLN A 59 -7.01 -19.92 4.97
C GLN A 59 -7.90 -20.16 6.19
N ARG A 60 -9.04 -19.44 6.29
CA ARG A 60 -10.06 -19.59 7.35
C ARG A 60 -9.50 -19.46 8.78
N GLY A 61 -8.41 -18.71 8.95
CA GLY A 61 -7.75 -18.49 10.24
C GLY A 61 -6.59 -19.46 10.54
N ASN A 62 -6.29 -20.42 9.68
CA ASN A 62 -5.08 -21.22 9.81
C ASN A 62 -3.87 -20.39 9.36
N ASN A 63 -2.99 -20.04 10.29
CA ASN A 63 -1.78 -19.26 10.02
C ASN A 63 -0.50 -20.10 9.92
N ASN A 64 -0.64 -21.43 9.87
CA ASN A 64 0.46 -22.38 9.74
C ASN A 64 0.07 -23.56 8.84
N ALA A 65 -0.50 -23.29 7.69
CA ALA A 65 -1.12 -24.28 6.81
C ALA A 65 -0.12 -25.09 5.96
N TYR A 66 1.16 -25.15 6.33
CA TYR A 66 2.25 -25.76 5.54
C TYR A 66 2.02 -27.24 5.22
N ALA A 67 1.33 -27.98 6.08
CA ALA A 67 1.06 -29.40 5.91
C ALA A 67 -0.35 -29.68 5.34
N GLN A 68 -1.09 -28.63 4.96
CA GLN A 68 -2.47 -28.77 4.47
C GLN A 68 -2.47 -28.84 2.93
N ASP A 69 -2.79 -30.01 2.38
CA ASP A 69 -3.09 -30.17 0.95
C ASP A 69 -4.58 -30.43 0.76
N ASN A 70 -5.38 -29.43 1.06
CA ASN A 70 -6.84 -29.50 1.03
C ASN A 70 -7.45 -28.09 0.85
N GLU A 71 -8.77 -27.99 1.01
CA GLU A 71 -9.54 -26.75 0.89
C GLU A 71 -9.10 -25.58 1.81
N THR A 72 -8.25 -25.84 2.81
CA THR A 72 -7.65 -24.79 3.66
C THR A 72 -6.66 -23.95 2.86
N THR A 73 -5.93 -24.57 1.92
CA THR A 73 -4.88 -23.93 1.11
C THR A 73 -5.23 -23.83 -0.36
N TRP A 74 -6.14 -24.68 -0.87
CA TRP A 74 -6.54 -24.62 -2.27
C TRP A 74 -7.24 -23.31 -2.59
N LEU A 75 -7.00 -22.80 -3.80
CA LEU A 75 -7.59 -21.57 -4.28
C LEU A 75 -9.01 -21.83 -4.81
N ASP A 76 -10.00 -21.20 -4.20
CA ASP A 76 -11.41 -21.30 -4.60
C ASP A 76 -11.75 -20.18 -5.59
N TRP A 77 -11.51 -20.43 -6.87
CA TRP A 77 -11.81 -19.49 -7.96
C TRP A 77 -13.30 -19.15 -8.08
N SER A 78 -14.19 -20.02 -7.58
CA SER A 78 -15.62 -19.75 -7.62
C SER A 78 -16.05 -18.60 -6.69
N LYS A 79 -15.20 -18.25 -5.74
CA LYS A 79 -15.39 -17.16 -4.78
C LYS A 79 -14.48 -15.96 -5.03
N ALA A 80 -13.84 -15.91 -6.20
CA ALA A 80 -12.96 -14.81 -6.54
C ALA A 80 -13.71 -13.47 -6.55
N ASP A 81 -13.17 -12.48 -5.82
CA ASP A 81 -13.68 -11.11 -5.83
C ASP A 81 -13.16 -10.38 -7.09
N GLN A 82 -14.00 -10.29 -8.12
CA GLN A 82 -13.65 -9.62 -9.37
C GLN A 82 -13.26 -8.15 -9.15
N THR A 83 -13.89 -7.46 -8.21
CA THR A 83 -13.58 -6.04 -7.93
C THR A 83 -12.20 -5.86 -7.31
N LEU A 84 -11.71 -6.86 -6.58
CA LEU A 84 -10.34 -6.86 -6.07
C LEU A 84 -9.33 -7.20 -7.16
N ILE A 85 -9.65 -8.15 -8.05
CA ILE A 85 -8.84 -8.45 -9.24
C ILE A 85 -8.65 -7.20 -10.09
N ASP A 86 -9.73 -6.48 -10.38
CA ASP A 86 -9.69 -5.26 -11.16
C ASP A 86 -8.81 -4.19 -10.49
N HIS A 87 -8.96 -4.01 -9.18
CA HIS A 87 -8.11 -3.11 -8.41
C HIS A 87 -6.62 -3.46 -8.49
N VAL A 88 -6.27 -4.73 -8.36
CA VAL A 88 -4.87 -5.19 -8.50
C VAL A 88 -4.36 -4.97 -9.92
N ALA A 89 -5.19 -5.22 -10.93
CA ALA A 89 -4.85 -4.98 -12.33
C ALA A 89 -4.59 -3.48 -12.60
N GLU A 90 -5.40 -2.59 -12.04
CA GLU A 90 -5.21 -1.13 -12.13
C GLU A 90 -3.90 -0.69 -11.46
N LEU A 91 -3.59 -1.18 -10.25
CA LEU A 91 -2.33 -0.89 -9.57
C LEU A 91 -1.12 -1.36 -10.38
N ALA A 92 -1.19 -2.55 -10.95
CA ALA A 92 -0.14 -3.10 -11.80
C ALA A 92 0.03 -2.29 -13.10
N ALA A 93 -1.07 -1.87 -13.72
CA ALA A 93 -1.06 -1.02 -14.91
C ALA A 93 -0.47 0.37 -14.60
N PHE A 94 -0.89 0.99 -13.49
CA PHE A 94 -0.33 2.26 -13.02
C PHE A 94 1.18 2.16 -12.83
N ARG A 95 1.66 1.14 -12.10
CA ARG A 95 3.08 0.94 -11.84
C ARG A 95 3.88 0.75 -13.13
N ARG A 96 3.39 -0.02 -14.10
CA ARG A 96 4.05 -0.19 -15.42
C ARG A 96 4.11 1.11 -16.20
N LYS A 97 2.99 1.84 -16.26
CA LYS A 97 2.90 3.12 -16.97
C LYS A 97 3.83 4.18 -16.39
N HIS A 98 4.04 4.16 -15.09
CA HIS A 98 4.80 5.17 -14.35
C HIS A 98 6.09 4.61 -13.75
N ALA A 99 6.76 3.70 -14.49
CA ALA A 99 7.94 2.98 -14.01
C ALA A 99 9.11 3.90 -13.59
N SER A 100 9.20 5.11 -14.16
CA SER A 100 10.24 6.09 -13.83
C SER A 100 10.23 6.56 -12.37
N TYR A 101 9.10 6.44 -11.66
CA TYR A 101 9.00 6.73 -10.23
C TYR A 101 9.45 5.54 -9.36
N PHE A 102 9.50 4.32 -9.93
CA PHE A 102 9.76 3.07 -9.21
C PHE A 102 11.09 2.41 -9.63
N ALA A 103 12.05 3.22 -10.10
CA ALA A 103 13.36 2.72 -10.51
C ALA A 103 14.05 1.88 -9.41
N ASP A 104 14.85 0.89 -9.78
CA ASP A 104 15.48 -0.10 -8.89
C ASP A 104 16.74 0.42 -8.18
N ARG A 105 16.70 1.65 -7.68
CA ARG A 105 17.76 2.26 -6.87
C ARG A 105 17.23 2.69 -5.52
N PHE A 106 18.08 2.69 -4.52
CA PHE A 106 17.73 3.23 -3.20
C PHE A 106 17.43 4.72 -3.29
N LEU A 107 16.43 5.14 -2.52
CA LEU A 107 16.11 6.55 -2.31
C LEU A 107 17.06 7.12 -1.28
N THR A 108 17.57 8.31 -1.53
CA THR A 108 18.57 8.96 -0.69
C THR A 108 18.03 10.18 0.05
N GLY A 109 16.93 10.75 -0.42
CA GLY A 109 16.42 12.04 0.05
C GLY A 109 17.31 13.22 -0.38
N GLN A 110 18.26 13.00 -1.26
CA GLN A 110 19.20 14.01 -1.72
C GLN A 110 18.82 14.52 -3.11
N ILE A 111 19.25 15.76 -3.41
CA ILE A 111 19.14 16.32 -4.75
C ILE A 111 20.35 15.81 -5.55
N ALA A 112 20.08 15.02 -6.58
CA ALA A 112 21.13 14.56 -7.47
C ALA A 112 21.60 15.68 -8.42
N ASP A 113 22.81 15.54 -8.97
CA ASP A 113 23.36 16.51 -9.93
C ASP A 113 22.41 16.70 -11.12
N GLY A 114 22.12 17.97 -11.42
CA GLY A 114 21.19 18.35 -12.49
C GLY A 114 19.70 18.22 -12.16
N GLN A 115 19.36 17.81 -10.94
CA GLN A 115 17.98 17.74 -10.48
C GLN A 115 17.60 18.97 -9.64
N ALA A 116 16.34 19.39 -9.71
CA ALA A 116 15.82 20.53 -8.92
C ALA A 116 15.23 20.09 -7.57
N GLN A 117 14.95 18.81 -7.39
CA GLN A 117 14.28 18.26 -6.22
C GLN A 117 14.95 16.94 -5.79
N PRO A 118 14.84 16.57 -4.50
CA PRO A 118 15.31 15.28 -4.04
C PRO A 118 14.48 14.14 -4.66
N ASP A 119 15.05 12.95 -4.68
CA ASP A 119 14.41 11.74 -5.20
C ASP A 119 13.17 11.33 -4.40
N ILE A 120 13.12 11.68 -3.10
CA ILE A 120 11.96 11.50 -2.21
C ILE A 120 11.85 12.65 -1.20
N GLN A 121 10.62 13.05 -0.89
CA GLN A 121 10.27 13.92 0.24
C GLN A 121 9.13 13.29 1.02
N TRP A 122 9.20 13.35 2.36
CA TRP A 122 8.14 12.89 3.25
C TRP A 122 7.37 14.08 3.79
N LEU A 123 6.03 14.00 3.76
CA LEU A 123 5.16 15.13 4.05
C LEU A 123 4.14 14.81 5.14
N SER A 124 3.90 15.80 5.99
CA SER A 124 2.75 15.88 6.87
C SER A 124 1.49 16.29 6.10
N THR A 125 0.33 16.22 6.73
CA THR A 125 -0.96 16.61 6.12
C THR A 125 -1.03 18.08 5.71
N SER A 126 -0.20 18.95 6.30
CA SER A 126 -0.08 20.37 5.91
C SER A 126 0.83 20.60 4.70
N GLY A 127 1.48 19.55 4.16
CA GLY A 127 2.45 19.68 3.07
C GLY A 127 3.86 20.03 3.52
N GLU A 128 4.09 20.17 4.82
CA GLU A 128 5.40 20.38 5.42
C GLU A 128 6.17 19.06 5.57
N ALA A 129 7.48 19.14 5.82
CA ALA A 129 8.29 17.96 6.09
C ALA A 129 7.73 17.15 7.26
N LEU A 130 7.71 15.82 7.09
CA LEU A 130 7.24 14.91 8.13
C LEU A 130 8.17 14.92 9.34
N ASP A 131 7.63 15.18 10.52
CA ASP A 131 8.36 15.06 11.78
C ASP A 131 8.35 13.61 12.29
N TRP A 132 9.41 12.88 12.03
CA TRP A 132 9.59 11.49 12.47
C TRP A 132 9.64 11.32 14.01
N ALA A 133 9.87 12.39 14.77
CA ALA A 133 9.86 12.35 16.24
C ALA A 133 8.45 12.40 16.82
N SER A 134 7.45 12.77 16.03
CA SER A 134 6.05 12.76 16.46
C SER A 134 5.59 11.34 16.77
N PRO A 135 4.90 11.10 17.89
CA PRO A 135 4.52 9.76 18.33
C PRO A 135 3.42 9.11 17.47
N SER A 136 2.68 9.89 16.67
CA SER A 136 1.63 9.34 15.84
C SER A 136 1.43 10.17 14.56
N HIS A 137 1.45 9.47 13.44
CA HIS A 137 0.99 9.99 12.16
C HIS A 137 -0.14 9.09 11.67
N ASP A 138 -1.39 9.55 11.71
CA ASP A 138 -2.52 8.81 11.16
C ASP A 138 -2.59 8.91 9.65
N ALA A 139 -2.01 9.97 9.08
CA ALA A 139 -1.84 10.13 7.66
C ALA A 139 -0.51 10.84 7.37
N PHE A 140 0.15 10.41 6.30
CA PHE A 140 1.38 11.02 5.79
C PHE A 140 1.50 10.79 4.29
N GLY A 141 2.30 11.61 3.64
CA GLY A 141 2.57 11.49 2.22
C GLY A 141 4.05 11.36 1.90
N LEU A 142 4.32 10.94 0.70
CA LEU A 142 5.63 11.03 0.09
C LEU A 142 5.53 11.53 -1.35
N VAL A 143 6.52 12.27 -1.79
CA VAL A 143 6.66 12.73 -3.17
C VAL A 143 7.87 12.06 -3.76
N LEU A 144 7.67 11.34 -4.86
CA LEU A 144 8.76 10.75 -5.65
C LEU A 144 9.02 11.61 -6.87
N SER A 145 10.29 11.95 -7.10
CA SER A 145 10.71 12.57 -8.36
C SER A 145 10.93 11.50 -9.42
N SER A 146 10.45 11.76 -10.63
CA SER A 146 10.69 10.87 -11.77
C SER A 146 12.19 10.81 -12.12
N SER A 147 12.67 9.63 -12.48
CA SER A 147 14.05 9.44 -12.92
C SER A 147 14.33 10.00 -14.31
N ASP A 148 13.31 10.29 -15.10
CA ASP A 148 13.37 10.81 -16.46
C ASP A 148 13.01 12.31 -16.58
N GLY A 149 12.75 12.99 -15.44
CA GLY A 149 12.35 14.38 -15.41
C GLY A 149 10.85 14.60 -15.70
N GLY A 150 10.05 13.56 -15.71
CA GLY A 150 8.62 13.57 -16.05
C GLY A 150 7.69 14.09 -14.94
N GLY A 151 8.18 14.91 -14.01
CA GLY A 151 7.37 15.45 -12.91
C GLY A 151 7.49 14.64 -11.63
N ARG A 152 6.49 14.76 -10.75
CA ARG A 152 6.48 14.09 -9.45
C ARG A 152 5.20 13.29 -9.24
N LEU A 153 5.32 12.23 -8.45
CA LEU A 153 4.23 11.40 -7.97
C LEU A 153 4.07 11.62 -6.46
N LEU A 154 2.94 12.15 -6.04
CA LEU A 154 2.52 12.23 -4.65
C LEU A 154 1.75 10.95 -4.29
N ILE A 155 2.18 10.26 -3.25
CA ILE A 155 1.52 9.09 -2.68
C ILE A 155 1.13 9.43 -1.25
N TRP A 156 -0.12 9.20 -0.90
CA TRP A 156 -0.66 9.53 0.40
C TRP A 156 -1.22 8.30 1.08
N PHE A 157 -0.82 8.08 2.33
CA PHE A 157 -1.28 6.96 3.16
C PHE A 157 -2.15 7.51 4.28
N ASN A 158 -3.36 7.01 4.42
CA ASN A 158 -4.27 7.37 5.49
C ASN A 158 -4.75 6.11 6.23
N ARG A 159 -4.24 5.90 7.44
CA ARG A 159 -4.64 4.79 8.31
C ARG A 159 -5.82 5.13 9.22
N SER A 160 -6.22 6.40 9.31
CA SER A 160 -7.39 6.82 10.09
C SER A 160 -8.69 6.31 9.47
N HIS A 161 -9.79 6.48 10.15
CA HIS A 161 -11.12 6.17 9.59
C HIS A 161 -11.72 7.33 8.81
N ASP A 162 -11.23 8.53 9.04
CA ASP A 162 -11.74 9.77 8.45
C ASP A 162 -10.96 10.15 7.20
N SER A 163 -11.63 10.83 6.26
CA SER A 163 -10.98 11.43 5.10
C SER A 163 -10.08 12.58 5.53
N VAL A 164 -8.92 12.70 4.89
CA VAL A 164 -7.96 13.77 5.15
C VAL A 164 -7.75 14.56 3.87
N ARG A 165 -7.98 15.87 3.94
CA ARG A 165 -7.56 16.78 2.88
C ARG A 165 -6.07 17.04 3.00
N VAL A 166 -5.35 16.88 1.91
CA VAL A 166 -3.91 17.02 1.87
C VAL A 166 -3.50 18.16 0.96
N THR A 167 -2.45 18.86 1.36
CA THR A 167 -1.88 19.95 0.58
C THR A 167 -0.66 19.43 -0.17
N PRO A 168 -0.71 19.35 -1.52
CA PRO A 168 0.48 19.04 -2.31
C PRO A 168 1.55 20.11 -2.13
N PRO A 169 2.84 19.79 -2.26
CA PRO A 169 3.89 20.79 -2.24
C PRO A 169 3.80 21.69 -3.47
N LYS A 170 4.49 22.84 -3.44
CA LYS A 170 4.53 23.76 -4.61
C LYS A 170 4.93 22.98 -5.87
N ALA A 171 4.16 23.18 -6.94
CA ALA A 171 4.45 22.54 -8.23
C ALA A 171 5.78 23.01 -8.81
N GLN A 172 6.41 22.13 -9.59
CA GLN A 172 7.61 22.46 -10.34
C GLN A 172 7.31 23.42 -11.52
N PRO A 173 8.29 24.18 -12.01
CA PRO A 173 8.10 24.97 -13.22
C PRO A 173 7.68 24.10 -14.41
N GLY A 174 6.58 24.46 -15.06
CA GLY A 174 6.02 23.70 -16.19
C GLY A 174 5.09 22.55 -15.82
N PHE A 175 4.94 22.26 -14.53
CA PHE A 175 4.03 21.25 -14.00
C PHE A 175 2.95 21.86 -13.11
N ARG A 176 1.87 21.12 -12.86
CA ARG A 176 0.80 21.52 -11.95
C ARG A 176 0.14 20.31 -11.31
N TRP A 177 -0.23 20.45 -10.06
CA TRP A 177 -1.14 19.51 -9.42
C TRP A 177 -2.58 19.78 -9.90
N PRO A 178 -3.46 18.76 -9.90
CA PRO A 178 -4.88 18.96 -10.15
C PRO A 178 -5.47 20.02 -9.20
N GLU A 179 -6.35 20.89 -9.74
CA GLU A 179 -6.87 22.06 -9.02
C GLU A 179 -7.72 21.69 -7.80
N ASP A 180 -8.43 20.55 -7.86
CA ASP A 180 -9.29 20.08 -6.77
C ASP A 180 -8.52 19.61 -5.54
N GLY A 181 -7.19 19.60 -5.62
CA GLY A 181 -6.33 19.05 -4.57
C GLY A 181 -6.50 17.54 -4.44
N LEU A 182 -6.16 17.01 -3.27
CA LEU A 182 -6.30 15.59 -2.96
C LEU A 182 -7.05 15.42 -1.64
N VAL A 183 -8.10 14.60 -1.67
CA VAL A 183 -8.72 14.03 -0.48
C VAL A 183 -8.34 12.57 -0.42
N CYS A 184 -7.64 12.18 0.64
CA CYS A 184 -7.31 10.78 0.90
C CYS A 184 -8.36 10.21 1.85
N GLU A 185 -9.18 9.31 1.35
CA GLU A 185 -10.21 8.65 2.14
C GLU A 185 -9.60 7.88 3.32
N GLY A 186 -10.37 7.70 4.37
CA GLY A 186 -9.94 6.89 5.51
C GLY A 186 -9.60 5.45 5.08
N ARG A 187 -8.58 4.87 5.68
CA ARG A 187 -8.11 3.50 5.39
C ARG A 187 -7.81 3.30 3.90
N SER A 188 -7.08 4.23 3.31
CA SER A 188 -6.75 4.19 1.88
C SER A 188 -5.35 4.69 1.55
N VAL A 189 -4.94 4.44 0.32
CA VAL A 189 -3.78 5.04 -0.33
C VAL A 189 -4.26 5.78 -1.56
N ALA A 190 -3.85 7.03 -1.69
CA ALA A 190 -4.18 7.87 -2.85
C ALA A 190 -2.91 8.27 -3.59
N MET A 191 -3.02 8.44 -4.91
CA MET A 191 -1.92 8.81 -5.78
C MET A 191 -2.32 10.00 -6.64
N LEU A 192 -1.41 10.95 -6.81
CA LEU A 192 -1.60 12.14 -7.60
C LEU A 192 -0.33 12.44 -8.41
N LEU A 193 -0.50 12.62 -9.70
CA LEU A 193 0.59 13.04 -10.60
C LEU A 193 0.60 14.57 -10.73
N GLU A 194 1.81 15.14 -10.71
CA GLU A 194 2.05 16.54 -11.00
C GLU A 194 1.91 16.88 -12.50
#